data_f95c0a8aba211fa81470768744905a7c
#
_entry.id   f95c0a8aba211fa81470768744905a7c
#
_cell.length_a   1.000
_cell.length_b   1.000
_cell.length_c   1.000
_cell.angle_alpha   90.00
_cell.angle_beta   90.00
_cell.angle_gamma   90.00
#
_symmetry.space_group_name_H-M   'P 1'
#
loop_
_entity.id
_entity.type
_entity.pdbx_description
1 polymer ?
#
loop_
_entity_poly.entity_id
_entity_poly.type
_entity_poly.pdbx_seq_one_letter_code
_entity_poly.pdbx_strand_id
1 'polypeptide(L)' 'MMYFVMRVFFNATTGKQSNSIEMFTDLVLAQKRFYTVLASDIDKDEYSYELVMITDSNGLTLAYQVFDKRQPPVTEE' A
#
# COMPACT_ATOMS: atom_id res chain seq x y z
N MET A 1 -11.18 -10.81 -16.17
CA MET A 1 -10.56 -10.90 -14.84
C MET A 1 -10.53 -9.52 -14.21
N MET A 2 -10.71 -9.45 -12.92
CA MET A 2 -10.66 -8.17 -12.21
C MET A 2 -9.39 -8.08 -11.38
N TYR A 3 -8.92 -6.86 -11.21
CA TYR A 3 -7.71 -6.58 -10.45
C TYR A 3 -8.05 -5.56 -9.38
N PHE A 4 -7.45 -5.72 -8.21
CA PHE A 4 -7.71 -4.86 -7.06
C PHE A 4 -6.41 -4.22 -6.62
N VAL A 5 -6.42 -2.89 -6.48
CA VAL A 5 -5.32 -2.18 -5.84
C VAL A 5 -5.75 -1.90 -4.42
N MET A 6 -5.08 -2.52 -3.47
CA MET A 6 -5.44 -2.46 -2.06
C MET A 6 -4.38 -1.68 -1.32
N ARG A 7 -4.82 -0.85 -0.38
CA ARG A 7 -3.93 -0.09 0.47
C ARG A 7 -4.32 -0.31 1.92
N VAL A 8 -3.34 -0.53 2.77
CA VAL A 8 -3.50 -0.53 4.23
C VAL A 8 -2.49 0.46 4.77
N PHE A 9 -2.94 1.42 5.56
CA PHE A 9 -2.02 2.44 6.05
C PHE A 9 -2.39 2.86 7.47
N PHE A 10 -1.36 3.28 8.21
CA PHE A 10 -1.49 3.70 9.59
C PHE A 10 -1.14 5.17 9.68
N ASN A 11 -1.99 5.95 10.35
CA ASN A 11 -1.72 7.36 10.57
C ASN A 11 -0.60 7.50 11.61
N ALA A 12 0.40 8.33 11.28
CA ALA A 12 1.57 8.48 12.15
C ALA A 12 1.24 9.18 13.46
N THR A 13 0.21 10.03 13.46
CA THR A 13 -0.17 10.79 14.65
C THR A 13 -1.11 10.01 15.55
N THR A 14 -2.12 9.37 14.97
CA THR A 14 -3.16 8.71 15.75
C THR A 14 -2.94 7.21 15.89
N GLY A 15 -2.10 6.62 15.04
CA GLY A 15 -1.92 5.17 14.99
C GLY A 15 -3.09 4.43 14.37
N LYS A 16 -4.08 5.16 13.85
CA LYS A 16 -5.30 4.54 13.35
C LYS A 16 -5.05 3.90 11.99
N GLN A 17 -5.54 2.67 11.83
CA GLN A 17 -5.44 1.95 10.58
C GLN A 17 -6.59 2.33 9.66
N SER A 18 -6.27 2.48 8.39
CA SER A 18 -7.26 2.68 7.34
C SER A 18 -6.91 1.79 6.16
N ASN A 19 -7.89 1.54 5.31
CA ASN A 19 -7.63 0.77 4.10
C ASN A 19 -8.52 1.27 2.97
N SER A 20 -8.13 0.94 1.75
CA SER A 20 -8.94 1.24 0.57
C SER A 20 -8.71 0.15 -0.47
N ILE A 21 -9.71 -0.04 -1.32
CA ILE A 21 -9.65 -1.00 -2.41
C ILE A 21 -10.24 -0.34 -3.65
N GLU A 22 -9.49 -0.38 -4.75
CA GLU A 22 -9.98 0.07 -6.04
C GLU A 22 -9.97 -1.10 -7.00
N MET A 23 -11.00 -1.20 -7.83
CA MET A 23 -11.16 -2.30 -8.78
C MET A 23 -10.87 -1.82 -10.18
N PHE A 24 -10.18 -2.67 -10.94
CA PHE A 24 -9.85 -2.41 -12.34
C PHE A 24 -10.11 -3.67 -13.16
N THR A 25 -10.53 -3.48 -14.41
CA THR A 25 -10.70 -4.60 -15.34
C THR A 25 -9.48 -4.79 -16.22
N ASP A 26 -8.53 -3.85 -16.16
CA ASP A 26 -7.33 -3.83 -17.00
C ASP A 26 -6.12 -3.82 -16.08
N LEU A 27 -5.22 -4.78 -16.25
CA LEU A 27 -4.02 -4.88 -15.44
C LEU A 27 -3.13 -3.65 -15.58
N VAL A 28 -3.03 -3.07 -16.78
CA VAL A 28 -2.19 -1.89 -16.99
C VAL A 28 -2.72 -0.72 -16.17
N LEU A 29 -4.03 -0.55 -16.11
CA LEU A 29 -4.62 0.52 -15.30
C LEU A 29 -4.38 0.28 -13.82
N ALA A 30 -4.47 -0.96 -13.37
CA ALA A 30 -4.18 -1.30 -11.98
C ALA A 30 -2.70 -1.01 -11.66
N GLN A 31 -1.80 -1.37 -12.56
CA GLN A 31 -0.38 -1.10 -12.38
C GLN A 31 -0.09 0.40 -12.33
N LYS A 32 -0.71 1.18 -13.20
CA LYS A 32 -0.55 2.64 -13.18
C LYS A 32 -1.00 3.21 -11.84
N ARG A 33 -2.13 2.74 -11.33
CA ARG A 33 -2.63 3.20 -10.04
C ARG A 33 -1.68 2.81 -8.92
N PHE A 34 -1.19 1.57 -8.94
CA PHE A 34 -0.24 1.06 -7.96
C PHE A 34 0.98 1.98 -7.88
N TYR A 35 1.61 2.27 -9.01
CA TYR A 35 2.81 3.10 -9.02
C TYR A 35 2.50 4.56 -8.69
N THR A 36 1.35 5.06 -9.09
CA THR A 36 0.93 6.43 -8.75
C THR A 36 0.78 6.58 -7.24
N VAL A 37 0.16 5.60 -6.58
CA VAL A 37 0.00 5.63 -5.13
C VAL A 37 1.37 5.55 -4.45
N LEU A 38 2.24 4.67 -4.92
CA LEU A 38 3.57 4.55 -4.34
C LEU A 38 4.34 5.87 -4.44
N ALA A 39 4.32 6.48 -5.65
CA ALA A 39 5.05 7.72 -5.87
C ALA A 39 4.46 8.86 -5.03
N SER A 40 3.16 8.89 -4.85
CA SER A 40 2.49 9.92 -4.07
C SER A 40 2.77 9.77 -2.59
N ASP A 41 2.82 8.55 -2.09
CA ASP A 41 2.81 8.30 -0.65
C ASP A 41 4.21 8.11 -0.06
N ILE A 42 5.21 7.91 -0.90
CA ILE A 42 6.57 7.63 -0.39
C ILE A 42 7.11 8.79 0.45
N ASP A 43 6.71 10.01 0.13
CA ASP A 43 7.18 11.21 0.82
C ASP A 43 6.23 11.69 1.90
N LYS A 44 5.12 11.01 2.12
CA LYS A 44 4.13 11.48 3.09
C LYS A 44 4.50 11.07 4.49
N ASP A 45 4.69 12.07 5.35
CA ASP A 45 5.01 11.82 6.76
C ASP A 45 3.78 11.49 7.60
N GLU A 46 2.59 11.68 7.04
CA GLU A 46 1.36 11.41 7.78
C GLU A 46 1.08 9.92 7.96
N TYR A 47 1.78 9.06 7.22
CA TYR A 47 1.66 7.61 7.35
C TYR A 47 2.91 7.03 7.97
N SER A 48 2.74 6.24 9.03
CA SER A 48 3.87 5.54 9.64
C SER A 48 4.13 4.20 8.96
N TYR A 49 3.13 3.67 8.26
CA TYR A 49 3.22 2.39 7.58
C TYR A 49 2.22 2.40 6.44
N GLU A 50 2.60 1.86 5.31
CA GLU A 50 1.67 1.64 4.22
C GLU A 50 2.05 0.39 3.44
N LEU A 51 1.05 -0.45 3.19
CA LEU A 51 1.14 -1.58 2.28
C LEU A 51 0.27 -1.29 1.07
N VAL A 52 0.83 -1.41 -0.12
CA VAL A 52 0.07 -1.30 -1.36
C VAL A 52 0.28 -2.58 -2.14
N MET A 53 -0.79 -3.17 -2.66
CA MET A 53 -0.69 -4.43 -3.39
C MET A 53 -1.70 -4.47 -4.53
N ILE A 54 -1.37 -5.27 -5.54
CA ILE A 54 -2.30 -5.62 -6.61
C ILE A 54 -2.61 -7.10 -6.46
N THR A 55 -3.90 -7.43 -6.38
CA THR A 55 -4.36 -8.82 -6.41
C THR A 55 -5.33 -9.01 -7.56
N ASP A 56 -5.44 -10.23 -8.04
CA ASP A 56 -6.44 -10.55 -9.06
C ASP A 56 -7.66 -11.19 -8.43
N SER A 57 -8.66 -11.48 -9.26
CA SER A 57 -9.92 -12.04 -8.75
C SER A 57 -9.78 -13.51 -8.31
N ASN A 58 -8.63 -14.12 -8.54
CA ASN A 58 -8.34 -15.46 -8.02
C ASN A 58 -7.59 -15.40 -6.68
N GLY A 59 -7.32 -14.20 -6.18
CA GLY A 59 -6.61 -14.06 -4.92
C GLY A 59 -5.10 -14.07 -5.04
N LEU A 60 -4.57 -14.08 -6.26
CA LEU A 60 -3.13 -14.08 -6.48
C LEU A 60 -2.59 -12.66 -6.33
N THR A 61 -1.56 -12.49 -5.52
CA THR A 61 -0.88 -11.21 -5.37
C THR A 61 0.12 -11.05 -6.51
N LEU A 62 -0.07 -10.01 -7.33
CA LEU A 62 0.76 -9.76 -8.50
C LEU A 62 1.93 -8.85 -8.19
N ALA A 63 1.75 -7.93 -7.25
CA ALA A 63 2.80 -7.00 -6.84
C ALA A 63 2.44 -6.44 -5.48
N TYR A 64 3.45 -6.06 -4.70
CA TYR A 64 3.21 -5.36 -3.45
C TYR A 64 4.45 -4.56 -3.08
N GLN A 65 4.22 -3.52 -2.26
CA GLN A 65 5.29 -2.70 -1.72
C GLN A 65 4.88 -2.24 -0.33
N VAL A 66 5.84 -2.25 0.58
CA VAL A 66 5.62 -1.82 1.96
C VAL A 66 6.52 -0.65 2.26
N PHE A 67 5.94 0.41 2.80
CA PHE A 67 6.70 1.52 3.38
C PHE A 67 6.48 1.47 4.88
N ASP A 68 7.53 1.16 5.63
CA ASP A 68 7.45 1.10 7.09
C ASP A 68 8.39 2.15 7.64
N LYS A 69 7.80 3.28 8.03
CA LYS A 69 8.55 4.40 8.59
C LYS A 69 8.55 4.40 10.10
N ARG A 70 7.95 3.39 10.72
CA ARG A 70 7.97 3.27 12.16
C ARG A 70 9.38 2.96 12.59
N GLN A 71 9.82 3.64 13.63
CA GLN A 71 11.12 3.33 14.15
C GLN A 71 11.10 1.96 14.82
N PRO A 72 11.97 1.05 14.39
CA PRO A 72 12.05 -0.23 15.07
C PRO A 72 12.54 -0.02 16.50
N PRO A 73 12.23 -0.93 17.40
CA PRO A 73 12.78 -0.84 18.75
C PRO A 73 14.30 -0.78 18.65
N VAL A 74 14.88 0.13 19.43
CA VAL A 74 16.34 0.24 19.45
C VAL A 74 16.89 -1.02 20.07
N THR A 75 17.73 -1.71 19.30
CA THR A 75 18.39 -2.91 19.79
C THR A 75 19.81 -2.54 20.16
N GLU A 76 20.13 -2.68 21.42
CA GLU A 76 21.47 -2.39 21.87
C GLU A 76 22.37 -3.56 21.57
N GLU A 77 23.46 -3.29 20.96
CA GLU A 77 24.44 -4.31 20.61
C GLU A 77 25.47 -4.51 21.69
#